data_de2382c23a29024464dab30d6783b154
#
_entry.id   de2382c23a29024464dab30d6783b154
#
_cell.length_a   1.000
_cell.length_b   1.000
_cell.length_c   1.000
_cell.angle_alpha   90.00
_cell.angle_beta   90.00
_cell.angle_gamma   90.00
#
_symmetry.space_group_name_H-M   'P 1'
#
loop_
_entity.id
_entity.type
_entity.pdbx_description
1 polymer ?
#
loop_
_entity_poly.entity_id
_entity_poly.type
_entity_poly.pdbx_seq_one_letter_code
_entity_poly.pdbx_strand_id
1 'polypeptide(L)'
;MLDSAVFDRHIGRMSIPSRRTVLCGLGSLAVAGPFIALPAGAQNANPAAVAEVERYFNGIRTMQARFVQSNPGGTIAQGTLSVRRPGRMRFEYDPPSQLKIVADGSQVTMWDIANRDFGQWPIGWTAASFLVREPLVLQGGDLTVEKVERGDGMLQLTLSQAKKPQEGKVIVRVGENPMVLRGWTIIDSRGQRVDVSLHGLRTGLQLADSLFKFDGPDASVIRRGGN
;
A
#
# COMPACT_ATOMS: atom_id res chain seq x y z
N MET A 1 6.31 -14.95 17.75
CA MET A 1 6.17 -13.64 18.39
C MET A 1 6.33 -12.63 17.27
N LEU A 2 5.20 -12.13 16.70
CA LEU A 2 5.21 -11.11 15.66
C LEU A 2 5.43 -9.78 16.38
N ASP A 3 6.58 -9.17 16.17
CA ASP A 3 6.93 -7.88 16.74
C ASP A 3 6.05 -6.81 16.10
N SER A 4 5.15 -6.19 16.88
CA SER A 4 4.28 -5.10 16.41
C SER A 4 5.11 -3.91 15.90
N ALA A 5 6.33 -3.76 16.41
CA ALA A 5 7.31 -2.81 15.89
C ALA A 5 7.64 -3.06 14.41
N VAL A 6 7.44 -4.27 13.91
CA VAL A 6 7.66 -4.63 12.51
C VAL A 6 6.55 -4.05 11.63
N PHE A 7 5.31 -4.02 12.12
CA PHE A 7 4.18 -3.50 11.34
C PHE A 7 4.15 -1.96 11.32
N ASP A 8 4.44 -1.31 12.44
CA ASP A 8 4.53 0.17 12.53
C ASP A 8 5.72 0.72 11.71
N ARG A 9 6.80 -0.06 11.59
CA ARG A 9 7.94 0.26 10.72
C ARG A 9 7.66 0.12 9.23
N HIS A 10 6.67 -0.69 8.84
CA HIS A 10 6.42 -1.05 7.43
C HIS A 10 5.29 -0.26 6.77
N ILE A 11 4.44 0.39 7.55
CA ILE A 11 3.38 1.27 7.02
C ILE A 11 3.81 2.74 7.08
N GLY A 12 5.09 3.03 6.79
CA GLY A 12 5.58 4.37 6.48
C GLY A 12 5.09 5.48 7.43
N ARG A 13 5.55 5.50 8.67
CA ARG A 13 5.41 6.67 9.53
C ARG A 13 6.36 7.76 9.00
N MET A 14 5.79 8.90 8.62
CA MET A 14 6.51 10.05 8.12
C MET A 14 7.46 10.60 9.19
N SER A 15 8.76 10.44 8.99
CA SER A 15 9.78 11.14 9.77
C SER A 15 10.03 12.50 9.14
N ILE A 16 9.90 13.57 9.92
CA ILE A 16 10.22 14.94 9.51
C ILE A 16 11.75 15.09 9.54
N PRO A 17 12.45 15.36 8.42
CA PRO A 17 13.88 15.62 8.47
C PRO A 17 14.16 17.06 8.89
N SER A 18 14.99 17.24 9.89
CA SER A 18 15.53 18.54 10.31
C SER A 18 16.54 19.03 9.26
N ARG A 19 16.39 20.30 8.91
CA ARG A 19 17.30 21.02 8.01
C ARG A 19 18.70 21.14 8.63
N ARG A 20 19.74 20.74 7.93
CA ARG A 20 21.08 21.27 8.09
C ARG A 20 21.70 21.54 6.73
N THR A 21 21.90 22.81 6.49
CA THR A 21 22.62 23.45 5.41
C THR A 21 24.11 23.21 5.58
N VAL A 22 24.83 22.83 4.50
CA VAL A 22 26.26 23.06 4.38
C VAL A 22 26.57 23.59 2.97
N LEU A 23 27.11 24.77 2.95
CA LEU A 23 27.74 25.43 1.79
C LEU A 23 29.22 24.99 1.66
N CYS A 24 29.71 25.00 0.43
CA CYS A 24 31.04 25.28 -0.11
C CYS A 24 31.33 24.37 -1.30
N GLY A 25 31.83 24.79 -2.45
CA GLY A 25 32.59 25.93 -2.91
C GLY A 25 33.09 25.69 -4.33
N LEU A 26 33.24 26.73 -5.05
CA LEU A 26 34.03 27.17 -6.25
C LEU A 26 34.67 26.14 -7.23
N GLY A 27 34.31 26.33 -8.53
CA GLY A 27 35.30 26.60 -9.57
C GLY A 27 35.56 25.53 -10.61
N SER A 28 35.02 25.70 -11.84
CA SER A 28 35.81 25.62 -13.08
C SER A 28 34.92 25.89 -14.30
N LEU A 29 35.26 26.85 -15.12
CA LEU A 29 34.70 27.14 -16.43
C LEU A 29 35.07 25.98 -17.39
N ALA A 30 34.06 25.37 -17.99
CA ALA A 30 34.20 24.58 -19.21
C ALA A 30 33.07 25.01 -20.16
N VAL A 31 33.47 25.50 -21.32
CA VAL A 31 32.59 25.82 -22.44
C VAL A 31 31.91 24.55 -22.92
N ALA A 32 30.61 24.46 -22.76
CA ALA A 32 29.82 23.38 -23.29
C ALA A 32 28.74 23.94 -24.21
N GLY A 33 28.75 23.46 -25.46
CA GLY A 33 27.67 23.68 -26.41
C GLY A 33 26.33 23.21 -25.90
N PRO A 34 25.20 23.64 -26.51
CA PRO A 34 23.88 23.27 -26.04
C PRO A 34 23.61 21.79 -26.34
N PHE A 35 23.93 20.91 -25.41
CA PHE A 35 23.32 19.61 -25.36
C PHE A 35 21.86 19.79 -24.89
N ILE A 36 20.94 19.70 -25.81
CA ILE A 36 19.53 19.52 -25.50
C ILE A 36 19.43 18.12 -24.84
N ALA A 37 19.54 18.10 -23.52
CA ALA A 37 19.22 16.92 -22.75
C ALA A 37 17.70 16.72 -22.87
N LEU A 38 17.29 15.81 -23.73
CA LEU A 38 15.95 15.24 -23.70
C LEU A 38 15.74 14.65 -22.30
N PRO A 39 14.59 14.92 -21.64
CA PRO A 39 14.34 14.33 -20.34
C PRO A 39 14.25 12.80 -20.49
N ALA A 40 15.27 12.10 -20.04
CA ALA A 40 15.30 10.64 -19.93
C ALA A 40 14.50 10.22 -18.70
N GLY A 41 13.19 10.37 -18.76
CA GLY A 41 12.37 10.06 -17.61
C GLY A 41 10.90 9.97 -17.95
N ALA A 42 10.45 8.95 -18.69
CA ALA A 42 9.07 8.50 -18.71
C ALA A 42 8.83 7.35 -19.73
N GLN A 43 9.77 6.44 -19.95
CA GLN A 43 9.63 5.45 -21.04
C GLN A 43 9.17 4.05 -20.62
N ASN A 44 8.78 3.81 -19.34
CA ASN A 44 8.43 2.46 -18.92
C ASN A 44 6.98 2.27 -18.44
N ALA A 45 6.14 3.28 -18.46
CA ALA A 45 4.72 3.12 -18.18
C ALA A 45 3.96 2.97 -19.51
N ASN A 46 3.60 1.75 -19.89
CA ASN A 46 2.68 1.51 -21.02
C ASN A 46 1.30 2.09 -20.64
N PRO A 47 0.85 3.24 -21.21
CA PRO A 47 -0.39 3.90 -20.80
C PRO A 47 -1.62 3.02 -21.00
N ALA A 48 -1.60 2.15 -22.03
CA ALA A 48 -2.69 1.22 -22.28
C ALA A 48 -2.84 0.20 -21.15
N ALA A 49 -1.73 -0.38 -20.70
CA ALA A 49 -1.74 -1.34 -19.57
C ALA A 49 -2.18 -0.66 -18.26
N VAL A 50 -1.79 0.58 -18.03
CA VAL A 50 -2.25 1.36 -16.86
C VAL A 50 -3.75 1.58 -16.92
N ALA A 51 -4.29 1.98 -18.09
CA ALA A 51 -5.72 2.19 -18.28
C ALA A 51 -6.53 0.88 -18.14
N GLU A 52 -5.97 -0.26 -18.54
CA GLU A 52 -6.58 -1.58 -18.32
C GLU A 52 -6.74 -1.87 -16.83
N VAL A 53 -5.68 -1.65 -16.04
CA VAL A 53 -5.70 -1.86 -14.58
C VAL A 53 -6.63 -0.88 -13.88
N GLU A 54 -6.62 0.41 -14.25
CA GLU A 54 -7.58 1.39 -13.73
C GLU A 54 -9.03 0.96 -13.97
N ARG A 55 -9.35 0.54 -15.19
CA ARG A 55 -10.69 0.06 -15.55
C ARG A 55 -11.09 -1.16 -14.74
N TYR A 56 -10.16 -2.11 -14.57
CA TYR A 56 -10.39 -3.31 -13.74
C TYR A 56 -10.74 -2.93 -12.30
N PHE A 57 -9.91 -2.12 -11.65
CA PHE A 57 -10.19 -1.71 -10.27
C PHE A 57 -11.47 -0.89 -10.18
N ASN A 58 -11.71 0.02 -11.10
CA ASN A 58 -12.89 0.89 -11.07
C ASN A 58 -14.19 0.15 -11.36
N GLY A 59 -14.13 -1.04 -11.93
CA GLY A 59 -15.26 -1.97 -12.06
C GLY A 59 -15.59 -2.75 -10.79
N ILE A 60 -14.74 -2.70 -9.75
CA ILE A 60 -14.92 -3.49 -8.53
C ILE A 60 -15.38 -2.60 -7.39
N ARG A 61 -16.58 -2.85 -6.86
CA ARG A 61 -17.09 -2.19 -5.67
C ARG A 61 -16.78 -2.94 -4.39
N THR A 62 -16.92 -4.26 -4.44
CA THR A 62 -16.65 -5.14 -3.30
C THR A 62 -15.79 -6.30 -3.74
N MET A 63 -14.87 -6.71 -2.88
CA MET A 63 -14.09 -7.93 -3.06
C MET A 63 -13.77 -8.59 -1.72
N GLN A 64 -13.60 -9.90 -1.76
CA GLN A 64 -13.13 -10.72 -0.65
C GLN A 64 -12.19 -11.79 -1.18
N ALA A 65 -11.11 -12.03 -0.44
CA ALA A 65 -10.13 -13.06 -0.77
C ALA A 65 -9.47 -13.60 0.50
N ARG A 66 -8.93 -14.81 0.42
CA ARG A 66 -7.92 -15.25 1.37
C ARG A 66 -6.61 -14.59 1.02
N PHE A 67 -5.84 -14.14 2.02
CA PHE A 67 -4.50 -13.62 1.82
C PHE A 67 -3.45 -14.45 2.56
N VAL A 68 -2.26 -14.46 2.01
CA VAL A 68 -1.03 -14.91 2.66
C VAL A 68 -0.05 -13.74 2.61
N GLN A 69 0.43 -13.35 3.77
CA GLN A 69 1.39 -12.26 3.94
C GLN A 69 2.73 -12.82 4.39
N SER A 70 3.78 -12.49 3.66
CA SER A 70 5.16 -12.77 4.04
C SER A 70 5.83 -11.47 4.50
N ASN A 71 6.35 -11.49 5.71
CA ASN A 71 6.99 -10.33 6.34
C ASN A 71 8.52 -10.41 6.21
N PRO A 72 9.25 -9.30 6.41
CA PRO A 72 10.68 -9.33 6.59
C PRO A 72 11.07 -10.30 7.71
N GLY A 73 12.14 -11.08 7.48
CA GLY A 73 12.54 -12.13 8.42
C GLY A 73 11.81 -13.47 8.23
N GLY A 74 10.94 -13.58 7.19
CA GLY A 74 10.35 -14.85 6.76
C GLY A 74 9.12 -15.31 7.56
N THR A 75 8.59 -14.48 8.46
CA THR A 75 7.33 -14.81 9.16
C THR A 75 6.15 -14.71 8.21
N ILE A 76 5.26 -15.70 8.29
CA ILE A 76 4.06 -15.78 7.45
C ILE A 76 2.82 -15.59 8.32
N ALA A 77 1.90 -14.75 7.84
CA ALA A 77 0.57 -14.60 8.38
C ALA A 77 -0.46 -14.79 7.27
N GLN A 78 -1.65 -15.24 7.62
CA GLN A 78 -2.73 -15.42 6.65
C GLN A 78 -4.06 -15.01 7.24
N GLY A 79 -5.06 -14.84 6.39
CA GLY A 79 -6.36 -14.41 6.85
C GLY A 79 -7.33 -14.13 5.71
N THR A 80 -8.35 -13.34 6.01
CA THR A 80 -9.35 -12.88 5.05
C THR A 80 -9.24 -11.38 4.85
N LEU A 81 -9.12 -10.96 3.60
CA LEU A 81 -9.26 -9.56 3.19
C LEU A 81 -10.67 -9.33 2.68
N SER A 82 -11.34 -8.32 3.19
CA SER A 82 -12.61 -7.81 2.69
C SER A 82 -12.47 -6.33 2.34
N VAL A 83 -12.93 -5.93 1.15
CA VAL A 83 -12.90 -4.54 0.68
C VAL A 83 -14.27 -4.15 0.18
N ARG A 84 -14.68 -2.93 0.54
CA ARG A 84 -15.85 -2.26 -0.04
C ARG A 84 -15.49 -0.80 -0.32
N ARG A 85 -15.44 -0.47 -1.59
CA ARG A 85 -15.09 0.87 -2.05
C ARG A 85 -16.30 1.80 -1.96
N PRO A 86 -16.07 3.10 -1.69
CA PRO A 86 -14.79 3.71 -1.29
C PRO A 86 -14.43 3.46 0.18
N GLY A 87 -13.13 3.45 0.46
CA GLY A 87 -12.57 3.68 1.78
C GLY A 87 -12.66 2.53 2.79
N ARG A 88 -13.38 1.44 2.54
CA ARG A 88 -13.61 0.40 3.54
C ARG A 88 -12.82 -0.87 3.26
N MET A 89 -12.11 -1.36 4.29
CA MET A 89 -11.26 -2.53 4.20
C MET A 89 -11.11 -3.19 5.56
N ARG A 90 -11.05 -4.52 5.60
CA ARG A 90 -10.72 -5.28 6.80
C ARG A 90 -9.75 -6.38 6.44
N PHE A 91 -8.64 -6.45 7.18
CA PHE A 91 -7.80 -7.63 7.27
C PHE A 91 -8.14 -8.35 8.57
N GLU A 92 -8.56 -9.59 8.45
CA GLU A 92 -8.86 -10.48 9.56
C GLU A 92 -7.87 -11.63 9.52
N TYR A 93 -6.92 -11.59 10.45
CA TYR A 93 -5.85 -12.57 10.51
C TYR A 93 -6.31 -13.83 11.22
N ASP A 94 -5.86 -14.98 10.72
CA ASP A 94 -6.12 -16.26 11.35
C ASP A 94 -5.25 -16.44 12.61
N PRO A 95 -5.70 -17.24 13.59
CA PRO A 95 -4.87 -17.63 14.72
C PRO A 95 -3.53 -18.27 14.26
N PRO A 96 -2.44 -18.09 14.99
CA PRO A 96 -2.35 -17.45 16.30
C PRO A 96 -2.26 -15.92 16.29
N SER A 97 -2.29 -15.26 15.11
CA SER A 97 -2.24 -13.80 15.03
C SER A 97 -3.47 -13.17 15.67
N GLN A 98 -3.26 -12.15 16.48
CA GLN A 98 -4.31 -11.36 17.12
C GLN A 98 -4.36 -9.93 16.55
N LEU A 99 -3.83 -9.75 15.34
CA LEU A 99 -3.83 -8.47 14.66
C LEU A 99 -5.18 -8.21 13.98
N LYS A 100 -5.72 -7.01 14.18
CA LYS A 100 -6.91 -6.50 13.50
C LYS A 100 -6.56 -5.22 12.75
N ILE A 101 -6.96 -5.11 11.49
CA ILE A 101 -6.81 -3.90 10.69
C ILE A 101 -8.15 -3.62 10.04
N VAL A 102 -8.69 -2.43 10.31
CA VAL A 102 -9.98 -2.01 9.78
C VAL A 102 -9.88 -0.60 9.25
N ALA A 103 -10.33 -0.39 8.00
CA ALA A 103 -10.57 0.92 7.42
C ALA A 103 -12.09 1.16 7.36
N ASP A 104 -12.56 2.27 7.95
CA ASP A 104 -13.97 2.60 8.10
C ASP A 104 -14.53 3.52 7.00
N GLY A 105 -13.67 4.02 6.14
CA GLY A 105 -13.96 5.01 5.09
C GLY A 105 -13.14 6.29 5.23
N SER A 106 -12.66 6.61 6.42
CA SER A 106 -11.86 7.80 6.73
C SER A 106 -10.49 7.46 7.31
N GLN A 107 -10.46 6.52 8.23
CA GLN A 107 -9.28 6.13 8.98
C GLN A 107 -9.02 4.63 8.86
N VAL A 108 -7.77 4.26 9.04
CA VAL A 108 -7.34 2.89 9.30
C VAL A 108 -7.02 2.76 10.76
N THR A 109 -7.63 1.78 11.40
CA THR A 109 -7.34 1.38 12.78
C THR A 109 -6.62 0.04 12.75
N MET A 110 -5.48 -0.03 13.41
CA MET A 110 -4.74 -1.27 13.66
C MET A 110 -4.71 -1.54 15.16
N TRP A 111 -4.92 -2.77 15.54
CA TRP A 111 -4.78 -3.21 16.91
C TRP A 111 -4.15 -4.60 16.96
N ASP A 112 -2.95 -4.65 17.50
CA ASP A 112 -2.27 -5.87 17.87
C ASP A 112 -2.58 -6.18 19.33
N ILE A 113 -3.49 -7.12 19.55
CA ILE A 113 -3.99 -7.49 20.88
C ILE A 113 -2.87 -8.12 21.70
N ALA A 114 -2.02 -8.94 21.08
CA ALA A 114 -0.96 -9.66 21.74
C ALA A 114 0.12 -8.70 22.31
N ASN A 115 0.45 -7.67 21.56
CA ASN A 115 1.46 -6.68 21.95
C ASN A 115 0.87 -5.43 22.60
N ARG A 116 -0.44 -5.32 22.72
CA ARG A 116 -1.19 -4.14 23.19
C ARG A 116 -0.84 -2.88 22.41
N ASP A 117 -0.55 -3.04 21.12
CA ASP A 117 -0.19 -1.92 20.25
C ASP A 117 -1.40 -1.47 19.42
N PHE A 118 -1.65 -0.17 19.42
CA PHE A 118 -2.77 0.47 18.77
C PHE A 118 -2.28 1.62 17.90
N GLY A 119 -2.70 1.63 16.65
CA GLY A 119 -2.42 2.70 15.71
C GLY A 119 -3.67 3.14 14.97
N GLN A 120 -3.79 4.45 14.71
CA GLN A 120 -4.85 5.02 13.90
C GLN A 120 -4.28 6.16 13.05
N TRP A 121 -4.64 6.15 11.76
CA TRP A 121 -4.17 7.15 10.79
C TRP A 121 -5.11 7.28 9.61
N PRO A 122 -5.03 8.41 8.86
CA PRO A 122 -5.84 8.62 7.66
C PRO A 122 -5.60 7.51 6.61
N ILE A 123 -6.68 7.07 5.94
CA ILE A 123 -6.62 5.96 5.00
C ILE A 123 -5.66 6.20 3.82
N GLY A 124 -5.53 7.44 3.38
CA GLY A 124 -4.62 7.82 2.28
C GLY A 124 -3.14 7.66 2.61
N TRP A 125 -2.79 7.46 3.89
CA TRP A 125 -1.40 7.30 4.34
C TRP A 125 -0.92 5.85 4.30
N THR A 126 -1.78 4.92 3.94
CA THR A 126 -1.42 3.50 3.88
C THR A 126 -0.99 3.09 2.48
N ALA A 127 0.00 2.22 2.40
CA ALA A 127 0.43 1.64 1.13
C ALA A 127 -0.68 0.86 0.42
N ALA A 128 -1.62 0.28 1.19
CA ALA A 128 -2.78 -0.44 0.67
C ALA A 128 -3.95 0.48 0.23
N SER A 129 -3.80 1.81 0.30
CA SER A 129 -4.85 2.76 -0.04
C SER A 129 -5.38 2.62 -1.48
N PHE A 130 -4.56 2.10 -2.40
CA PHE A 130 -4.98 1.83 -3.78
C PHE A 130 -6.18 0.88 -3.88
N LEU A 131 -6.32 -0.06 -2.93
CA LEU A 131 -7.43 -1.02 -2.88
C LEU A 131 -8.80 -0.35 -2.67
N VAL A 132 -8.81 0.76 -1.96
CA VAL A 132 -10.04 1.40 -1.47
C VAL A 132 -10.36 2.75 -2.13
N ARG A 133 -9.46 3.27 -2.98
CA ARG A 133 -9.69 4.52 -3.73
C ARG A 133 -10.81 4.34 -4.76
N GLU A 134 -11.71 5.31 -4.84
CA GLU A 134 -12.78 5.37 -5.84
C GLU A 134 -13.02 6.81 -6.28
N PRO A 135 -12.71 7.18 -7.53
CA PRO A 135 -12.02 6.33 -8.50
C PRO A 135 -10.55 6.08 -8.14
N LEU A 136 -9.99 4.94 -8.59
CA LEU A 136 -8.55 4.77 -8.65
C LEU A 136 -8.03 5.49 -9.89
N VAL A 137 -7.15 6.47 -9.70
CA VAL A 137 -6.50 7.24 -10.76
C VAL A 137 -5.00 7.00 -10.64
N LEU A 138 -4.42 6.38 -11.65
CA LEU A 138 -2.99 6.04 -11.73
C LEU A 138 -2.22 6.98 -12.65
N GLN A 139 -2.93 7.77 -13.47
CA GLN A 139 -2.35 8.77 -14.35
C GLN A 139 -2.76 10.17 -13.91
N GLY A 140 -1.80 10.95 -13.40
CA GLY A 140 -2.06 12.34 -12.96
C GLY A 140 -2.79 12.48 -11.62
N GLY A 141 -2.88 11.40 -10.84
CA GLY A 141 -3.45 11.40 -9.48
C GLY A 141 -2.40 11.53 -8.38
N ASP A 142 -2.78 11.15 -7.15
CA ASP A 142 -1.87 11.11 -5.99
C ASP A 142 -0.86 9.94 -6.06
N LEU A 143 -1.09 8.99 -6.95
CA LEU A 143 -0.19 7.88 -7.23
C LEU A 143 0.49 8.09 -8.57
N THR A 144 1.74 7.70 -8.65
CA THR A 144 2.54 7.69 -9.87
C THR A 144 2.88 6.24 -10.22
N VAL A 145 2.70 5.87 -11.48
CA VAL A 145 3.20 4.60 -12.01
C VAL A 145 4.64 4.81 -12.43
N GLU A 146 5.58 4.23 -11.71
CA GLU A 146 7.01 4.32 -12.02
C GLU A 146 7.41 3.31 -13.10
N LYS A 147 6.77 2.12 -13.08
CA LYS A 147 7.13 1.01 -13.97
C LYS A 147 5.91 0.14 -14.23
N VAL A 148 5.82 -0.39 -15.45
CA VAL A 148 4.90 -1.46 -15.84
C VAL A 148 5.71 -2.58 -16.47
N GLU A 149 5.52 -3.79 -15.96
CA GLU A 149 6.12 -5.01 -16.48
C GLU A 149 5.02 -5.98 -16.86
N ARG A 150 5.15 -6.60 -18.04
CA ARG A 150 4.22 -7.62 -18.52
C ARG A 150 5.01 -8.87 -18.86
N GLY A 151 4.63 -9.99 -18.31
CA GLY A 151 5.24 -11.30 -18.56
C GLY A 151 4.51 -12.41 -17.83
N ASP A 152 4.59 -13.61 -18.36
CA ASP A 152 4.01 -14.84 -17.78
C ASP A 152 2.52 -14.72 -17.40
N GLY A 153 1.73 -14.01 -18.21
CA GLY A 153 0.32 -13.78 -17.95
C GLY A 153 0.03 -12.85 -16.79
N MET A 154 0.99 -12.01 -16.40
CA MET A 154 0.90 -11.07 -15.30
C MET A 154 1.26 -9.65 -15.75
N LEU A 155 0.53 -8.68 -15.22
CA LEU A 155 0.89 -7.27 -15.21
C LEU A 155 1.38 -6.90 -13.80
N GLN A 156 2.54 -6.26 -13.72
CA GLN A 156 3.08 -5.70 -12.50
C GLN A 156 3.24 -4.19 -12.64
N LEU A 157 2.61 -3.44 -11.75
CA LEU A 157 2.69 -1.98 -11.70
C LEU A 157 3.42 -1.57 -10.44
N THR A 158 4.53 -0.86 -10.59
CA THR A 158 5.21 -0.21 -9.46
C THR A 158 4.62 1.18 -9.26
N LEU A 159 4.01 1.38 -8.11
CA LEU A 159 3.34 2.62 -7.72
C LEU A 159 4.09 3.29 -6.58
N SER A 160 4.18 4.61 -6.61
CA SER A 160 4.64 5.45 -5.49
C SER A 160 3.68 6.60 -5.27
N GLN A 161 3.82 7.29 -4.14
CA GLN A 161 3.11 8.54 -3.91
C GLN A 161 3.73 9.66 -4.74
N ALA A 162 2.93 10.36 -5.55
CA ALA A 162 3.41 11.41 -6.46
C ALA A 162 4.21 12.53 -5.74
N LYS A 163 3.78 12.89 -4.53
CA LYS A 163 4.42 13.96 -3.72
C LYS A 163 5.57 13.45 -2.83
N LYS A 164 5.68 12.14 -2.64
CA LYS A 164 6.60 11.53 -1.67
C LYS A 164 7.12 10.16 -2.15
N PRO A 165 7.74 10.08 -3.31
CA PRO A 165 8.15 8.80 -3.91
C PRO A 165 9.21 8.05 -3.07
N GLN A 166 9.94 8.78 -2.21
CA GLN A 166 10.97 8.22 -1.31
C GLN A 166 10.38 7.50 -0.09
N GLU A 167 9.08 7.67 0.23
CA GLU A 167 8.47 7.03 1.41
C GLU A 167 8.21 5.55 1.23
N GLY A 168 8.25 5.06 -0.01
CA GLY A 168 8.09 3.65 -0.34
C GLY A 168 7.33 3.43 -1.64
N LYS A 169 7.19 2.16 -2.00
CA LYS A 169 6.58 1.71 -3.26
C LYS A 169 5.64 0.55 -3.02
N VAL A 170 4.68 0.41 -3.91
CA VAL A 170 3.81 -0.76 -3.97
C VAL A 170 3.92 -1.39 -5.36
N ILE A 171 4.23 -2.66 -5.43
CA ILE A 171 4.20 -3.42 -6.68
C ILE A 171 2.89 -4.20 -6.70
N VAL A 172 1.94 -3.76 -7.52
CA VAL A 172 0.63 -4.42 -7.68
C VAL A 172 0.76 -5.49 -8.76
N ARG A 173 0.33 -6.71 -8.47
CA ARG A 173 0.34 -7.84 -9.41
C ARG A 173 -1.08 -8.20 -9.81
N VAL A 174 -1.35 -8.14 -11.11
CA VAL A 174 -2.63 -8.47 -11.71
C VAL A 174 -2.43 -9.57 -12.74
N GLY A 175 -3.13 -10.69 -12.60
CA GLY A 175 -3.16 -11.73 -13.61
C GLY A 175 -3.95 -11.26 -14.81
N GLU A 176 -3.59 -11.76 -15.99
CA GLU A 176 -4.28 -11.51 -17.25
C GLU A 176 -5.11 -12.74 -17.64
N ASN A 177 -6.15 -12.54 -18.42
CA ASN A 177 -6.99 -13.59 -19.06
C ASN A 177 -7.56 -14.67 -18.09
N PRO A 178 -8.45 -14.33 -17.14
CA PRO A 178 -9.07 -13.02 -16.92
C PRO A 178 -8.19 -12.10 -16.04
N MET A 179 -8.44 -10.78 -16.17
CA MET A 179 -7.78 -9.82 -15.30
C MET A 179 -8.26 -10.02 -13.86
N VAL A 180 -7.31 -10.27 -12.94
CA VAL A 180 -7.61 -10.52 -11.51
C VAL A 180 -6.45 -10.11 -10.63
N LEU A 181 -6.72 -9.37 -9.56
CA LEU A 181 -5.70 -9.01 -8.56
C LEU A 181 -5.15 -10.28 -7.89
N ARG A 182 -3.85 -10.48 -8.00
CA ARG A 182 -3.12 -11.62 -7.43
C ARG A 182 -2.42 -11.27 -6.11
N GLY A 183 -2.15 -9.99 -5.88
CA GLY A 183 -1.48 -9.54 -4.69
C GLY A 183 -0.67 -8.27 -4.91
N TRP A 184 0.16 -7.94 -3.95
CA TRP A 184 1.05 -6.79 -4.02
C TRP A 184 2.26 -6.97 -3.10
N THR A 185 3.29 -6.19 -3.36
CA THR A 185 4.46 -6.07 -2.49
C THR A 185 4.55 -4.64 -2.01
N ILE A 186 4.68 -4.41 -0.72
CA ILE A 186 5.02 -3.13 -0.14
C ILE A 186 6.52 -3.10 0.07
N ILE A 187 7.18 -2.03 -0.36
CA ILE A 187 8.60 -1.76 -0.11
C ILE A 187 8.65 -0.42 0.62
N ASP A 188 9.10 -0.42 1.87
CA ASP A 188 9.21 0.80 2.66
C ASP A 188 10.45 1.64 2.26
N SER A 189 10.61 2.81 2.89
CA SER A 189 11.76 3.71 2.66
C SER A 189 13.12 3.11 3.05
N ARG A 190 13.15 1.99 3.76
CA ARG A 190 14.36 1.25 4.16
C ARG A 190 14.61 0.04 3.28
N GLY A 191 13.74 -0.19 2.28
CA GLY A 191 13.82 -1.33 1.37
C GLY A 191 13.27 -2.64 1.96
N GLN A 192 12.61 -2.60 3.12
CA GLN A 192 11.99 -3.79 3.69
C GLN A 192 10.74 -4.15 2.90
N ARG A 193 10.51 -5.45 2.71
CA ARG A 193 9.46 -5.98 1.85
C ARG A 193 8.43 -6.73 2.64
N VAL A 194 7.15 -6.41 2.37
CA VAL A 194 6.00 -7.20 2.78
C VAL A 194 5.28 -7.65 1.52
N ASP A 195 5.19 -8.96 1.31
CA ASP A 195 4.51 -9.54 0.16
C ASP A 195 3.15 -10.08 0.59
N VAL A 196 2.11 -9.71 -0.14
CA VAL A 196 0.74 -10.20 0.05
C VAL A 196 0.28 -10.90 -1.22
N SER A 197 -0.10 -12.15 -1.10
CA SER A 197 -0.72 -12.93 -2.17
C SER A 197 -2.19 -13.18 -1.87
N LEU A 198 -3.04 -13.11 -2.89
CA LEU A 198 -4.49 -13.32 -2.78
C LEU A 198 -4.91 -14.63 -3.46
N HIS A 199 -5.81 -15.33 -2.80
CA HIS A 199 -6.38 -16.60 -3.27
C HIS A 199 -7.90 -16.54 -3.20
N GLY A 200 -8.57 -17.13 -4.19
CA GLY A 200 -10.03 -17.22 -4.20
C GLY A 200 -10.73 -15.85 -4.22
N LEU A 201 -10.17 -14.86 -4.95
CA LEU A 201 -10.77 -13.54 -5.06
C LEU A 201 -12.19 -13.64 -5.63
N ARG A 202 -13.15 -13.07 -4.91
CA ARG A 202 -14.56 -12.91 -5.33
C ARG A 202 -14.93 -11.44 -5.30
N THR A 203 -15.70 -10.99 -6.27
CA THR A 203 -16.20 -9.61 -6.40
C THR A 203 -17.72 -9.58 -6.42
N GLY A 204 -18.32 -8.38 -6.28
CA GLY A 204 -19.78 -8.21 -6.34
C GLY A 204 -20.53 -8.75 -5.12
N LEU A 205 -19.84 -8.95 -3.99
CA LEU A 205 -20.41 -9.53 -2.77
C LEU A 205 -21.23 -8.50 -1.99
N GLN A 206 -22.27 -8.95 -1.30
CA GLN A 206 -22.99 -8.18 -0.28
C GLN A 206 -22.20 -8.27 1.03
N LEU A 207 -21.49 -7.19 1.39
CA LEU A 207 -20.71 -7.11 2.63
C LEU A 207 -21.42 -6.16 3.61
N ALA A 208 -21.70 -6.66 4.82
CA ALA A 208 -22.39 -5.87 5.85
C ALA A 208 -21.54 -4.67 6.30
N ASP A 209 -22.21 -3.56 6.68
CA ASP A 209 -21.55 -2.37 7.18
C ASP A 209 -20.79 -2.62 8.48
N SER A 210 -21.31 -3.51 9.33
CA SER A 210 -20.68 -3.92 10.59
C SER A 210 -19.30 -4.53 10.41
N LEU A 211 -19.04 -5.16 9.25
CA LEU A 211 -17.73 -5.74 8.94
C LEU A 211 -16.60 -4.70 8.94
N PHE A 212 -16.93 -3.45 8.63
CA PHE A 212 -15.97 -2.34 8.51
C PHE A 212 -15.99 -1.40 9.72
N LYS A 213 -16.62 -1.83 10.80
CA LYS A 213 -16.52 -1.14 12.09
C LYS A 213 -15.42 -1.80 12.91
N PHE A 214 -14.62 -0.98 13.58
CA PHE A 214 -13.64 -1.50 14.52
C PHE A 214 -14.36 -2.05 15.75
N ASP A 215 -14.10 -3.30 16.09
CA ASP A 215 -14.75 -4.07 17.16
C ASP A 215 -13.81 -4.27 18.38
N GLY A 216 -12.80 -3.42 18.52
CA GLY A 216 -11.88 -3.41 19.65
C GLY A 216 -12.27 -2.38 20.72
N PRO A 217 -11.51 -2.29 21.79
CA PRO A 217 -11.70 -1.27 22.83
C PRO A 217 -11.47 0.12 22.24
N ASP A 218 -12.11 1.13 22.86
CA ASP A 218 -11.92 2.53 22.51
C ASP A 218 -10.44 2.93 22.66
N ALA A 219 -9.95 3.74 21.72
CA ALA A 219 -8.58 4.27 21.73
C ALA A 219 -8.21 4.97 23.06
N SER A 220 -9.19 5.55 23.76
CA SER A 220 -9.01 6.18 25.06
C SER A 220 -8.68 5.17 26.16
N VAL A 221 -9.21 3.95 26.06
CA VAL A 221 -8.98 2.86 27.04
C VAL A 221 -7.58 2.27 26.86
N ILE A 222 -7.15 2.11 25.60
CA ILE A 222 -5.83 1.55 25.27
C ILE A 222 -4.72 2.49 25.73
N ARG A 223 -4.88 3.82 25.54
CA ARG A 223 -3.90 4.83 25.97
C ARG A 223 -3.77 4.97 27.48
N ARG A 224 -4.80 4.62 28.26
CA ARG A 224 -4.77 4.69 29.74
C ARG A 224 -4.15 3.46 30.39
N GLY A 225 -4.04 2.34 29.70
CA GLY A 225 -3.47 1.10 30.25
C GLY A 225 -1.94 0.97 30.07
N GLY A 226 -1.26 2.00 29.60
CA GLY A 226 0.18 2.05 29.34
C GLY A 226 0.98 2.86 30.37
N ASN A 227 0.58 2.86 31.63
CA ASN A 227 1.36 3.41 32.76
C ASN A 227 1.82 2.28 33.67
#